data_2631cf1d4def19a66722464a1a41de50
#
_entry.id   2631cf1d4def19a66722464a1a41de50
#
_cell.length_a   1.000
_cell.length_b   1.000
_cell.length_c   1.000
_cell.angle_alpha   90.00
_cell.angle_beta   90.00
_cell.angle_gamma   90.00
#
_symmetry.space_group_name_H-M   'P 1'
#
loop_
_entity.id
_entity.type
_entity.pdbx_description
1 polymer ?
#
loop_
_entity_poly.entity_id
_entity_poly.type
_entity_poly.pdbx_seq_one_letter_code
_entity_poly.pdbx_strand_id
1 'polypeptide(L)'
;MNLFVTASGFAIAMGLIAAIGAQNAHVLRQGIAGRQVTVTIFVCILCDTVLMVSGVYGMGAIVKLWPPFEWVTRVGGAIFLFGFGLMCFRSALKNQALGIEGRVVESFWPAFWTILGVTLLNPHVYLDTLVFIGGLGAQYGPEDQLSFAIGAVSAS
;
A
#
# COMPACT_ATOMS: atom_id res chain seq x y z
N MET A 1 -23.26 -2.22 4.41
CA MET A 1 -21.94 -2.58 3.82
C MET A 1 -22.16 -2.95 2.36
N ASN A 2 -21.55 -2.24 1.45
CA ASN A 2 -21.72 -2.42 0.00
C ASN A 2 -20.63 -3.37 -0.52
N LEU A 3 -21.03 -4.60 -0.86
CA LEU A 3 -20.09 -5.65 -1.28
C LEU A 3 -19.29 -5.28 -2.54
N PHE A 4 -19.90 -4.55 -3.48
CA PHE A 4 -19.22 -4.09 -4.67
C PHE A 4 -18.09 -3.09 -4.34
N VAL A 5 -18.36 -2.15 -3.43
CA VAL A 5 -17.38 -1.17 -2.97
C VAL A 5 -16.26 -1.85 -2.18
N THR A 6 -16.59 -2.83 -1.34
CA THR A 6 -15.59 -3.64 -0.62
C THR A 6 -14.69 -4.41 -1.59
N ALA A 7 -15.29 -5.08 -2.58
CA ALA A 7 -14.52 -5.79 -3.62
C ALA A 7 -13.64 -4.84 -4.44
N SER A 8 -14.11 -3.63 -4.74
CA SER A 8 -13.31 -2.61 -5.44
C SER A 8 -12.11 -2.16 -4.61
N GLY A 9 -12.32 -1.88 -3.31
CA GLY A 9 -11.21 -1.52 -2.40
C GLY A 9 -10.17 -2.63 -2.29
N PHE A 10 -10.63 -3.88 -2.15
CA PHE A 10 -9.75 -5.05 -2.13
C PHE A 10 -8.94 -5.20 -3.42
N ALA A 11 -9.60 -5.15 -4.58
CA ALA A 11 -8.94 -5.36 -5.88
C ALA A 11 -7.89 -4.28 -6.17
N ILE A 12 -8.20 -3.02 -5.84
CA ILE A 12 -7.28 -1.89 -6.04
C ILE A 12 -6.07 -2.04 -5.11
N ALA A 13 -6.28 -2.27 -3.82
CA ALA A 13 -5.20 -2.43 -2.86
C ALA A 13 -4.33 -3.65 -3.20
N MET A 14 -4.94 -4.80 -3.53
CA MET A 14 -4.23 -5.99 -3.97
C MET A 14 -3.34 -5.73 -5.19
N GLY A 15 -3.82 -4.96 -6.17
CA GLY A 15 -3.05 -4.59 -7.36
C GLY A 15 -1.81 -3.76 -7.03
N LEU A 16 -1.90 -2.86 -6.07
CA LEU A 16 -0.77 -2.05 -5.61
C LEU A 16 0.22 -2.87 -4.74
N ILE A 17 -0.30 -3.65 -3.80
CA ILE A 17 0.52 -4.46 -2.88
C ILE A 17 1.23 -5.61 -3.61
N ALA A 18 0.63 -6.17 -4.66
CA ALA A 18 1.24 -7.23 -5.47
C ALA A 18 2.54 -6.76 -6.17
N ALA A 19 2.74 -5.47 -6.33
CA ALA A 19 3.99 -4.93 -6.84
C ALA A 19 5.12 -5.06 -5.81
N ILE A 20 6.25 -5.65 -6.23
CA ILE A 20 7.38 -5.91 -5.34
C ILE A 20 8.13 -4.60 -5.06
N GLY A 21 7.81 -3.97 -3.93
CA GLY A 21 8.54 -2.85 -3.35
C GLY A 21 9.56 -3.28 -2.31
N ALA A 22 10.24 -2.31 -1.69
CA ALA A 22 11.24 -2.56 -0.63
C ALA A 22 10.64 -3.30 0.58
N GLN A 23 9.40 -2.97 0.96
CA GLN A 23 8.65 -3.63 2.04
C GLN A 23 8.42 -5.11 1.71
N ASN A 24 7.82 -5.40 0.55
CA ASN A 24 7.51 -6.76 0.13
C ASN A 24 8.77 -7.61 -0.06
N ALA A 25 9.85 -7.02 -0.58
CA ALA A 25 11.15 -7.70 -0.68
C ALA A 25 11.72 -8.05 0.71
N HIS A 26 11.54 -7.18 1.71
CA HIS A 26 11.96 -7.45 3.10
C HIS A 26 11.11 -8.56 3.73
N VAL A 27 9.78 -8.51 3.58
CA VAL A 27 8.85 -9.55 4.07
C VAL A 27 9.21 -10.91 3.46
N LEU A 28 9.41 -10.95 2.14
CA LEU A 28 9.78 -12.19 1.43
C LEU A 28 11.11 -12.76 1.94
N ARG A 29 12.11 -11.91 2.17
CA ARG A 29 13.41 -12.32 2.71
C ARG A 29 13.28 -12.94 4.10
N GLN A 30 12.55 -12.29 5.01
CA GLN A 30 12.31 -12.82 6.35
C GLN A 30 11.49 -14.13 6.30
N GLY A 31 10.53 -14.21 5.37
CA GLY A 31 9.74 -15.41 5.14
C GLY A 31 10.57 -16.59 4.67
N ILE A 32 11.45 -16.41 3.69
CA ILE A 32 12.36 -17.47 3.18
C ILE A 32 13.33 -17.91 4.27
N ALA A 33 13.84 -16.97 5.07
CA ALA A 33 14.75 -17.27 6.17
C ALA A 33 14.06 -17.90 7.39
N GLY A 34 12.74 -17.86 7.47
CA GLY A 34 11.96 -18.35 8.62
C GLY A 34 12.24 -17.57 9.92
N ARG A 35 12.68 -16.29 9.81
CA ARG A 35 13.10 -15.47 10.95
C ARG A 35 12.17 -14.26 11.12
N GLN A 36 11.65 -14.09 12.33
CA GLN A 36 10.82 -12.94 12.73
C GLN A 36 9.67 -12.59 11.73
N VAL A 37 9.14 -13.61 11.06
CA VAL A 37 8.10 -13.45 10.01
C VAL A 37 6.83 -12.81 10.57
N THR A 38 6.36 -13.32 11.72
CA THR A 38 5.13 -12.83 12.36
C THR A 38 5.22 -11.35 12.72
N VAL A 39 6.34 -10.91 13.29
CA VAL A 39 6.57 -9.51 13.64
C VAL A 39 6.57 -8.64 12.39
N THR A 40 7.28 -9.08 11.37
CA THR A 40 7.40 -8.36 10.10
C THR A 40 6.02 -8.17 9.46
N ILE A 41 5.23 -9.24 9.33
CA ILE A 41 3.88 -9.20 8.75
C ILE A 41 2.96 -8.32 9.60
N PHE A 42 2.96 -8.50 10.93
CA PHE A 42 2.09 -7.73 11.82
C PHE A 42 2.34 -6.22 11.72
N VAL A 43 3.61 -5.81 11.70
CA VAL A 43 3.96 -4.38 11.58
C VAL A 43 3.56 -3.83 10.21
N CYS A 44 3.73 -4.61 9.12
CA CYS A 44 3.27 -4.21 7.78
C CYS A 44 1.76 -3.95 7.78
N ILE A 45 0.97 -4.94 8.21
CA ILE A 45 -0.50 -4.83 8.25
C ILE A 45 -0.94 -3.63 9.10
N LEU A 46 -0.29 -3.42 10.25
CA LEU A 46 -0.61 -2.30 11.13
C LEU A 46 -0.33 -0.95 10.45
N CYS A 47 0.85 -0.79 9.86
CA CYS A 47 1.22 0.43 9.14
C CYS A 47 0.29 0.70 7.96
N ASP A 48 0.05 -0.30 7.13
CA ASP A 48 -0.81 -0.20 5.95
C ASP A 48 -2.24 0.14 6.37
N THR A 49 -2.79 -0.51 7.41
CA THR A 49 -4.10 -0.21 7.97
C THR A 49 -4.21 1.25 8.41
N VAL A 50 -3.24 1.72 9.20
CA VAL A 50 -3.25 3.11 9.69
C VAL A 50 -3.16 4.10 8.54
N LEU A 51 -2.28 3.86 7.58
CA LEU A 51 -2.09 4.75 6.45
C LEU A 51 -3.30 4.74 5.50
N MET A 52 -3.87 3.58 5.17
CA MET A 52 -5.04 3.46 4.31
C MET A 52 -6.28 4.12 4.95
N VAL A 53 -6.55 3.82 6.22
CA VAL A 53 -7.68 4.43 6.94
C VAL A 53 -7.50 5.94 7.04
N SER A 54 -6.31 6.40 7.41
CA SER A 54 -6.00 7.84 7.45
C SER A 54 -6.14 8.49 6.08
N GLY A 55 -5.76 7.78 5.01
CA GLY A 55 -5.94 8.23 3.63
C GLY A 55 -7.41 8.39 3.26
N VAL A 56 -8.21 7.34 3.42
CA VAL A 56 -9.63 7.35 3.03
C VAL A 56 -10.41 8.45 3.73
N TYR A 57 -10.24 8.60 5.04
CA TYR A 57 -10.98 9.62 5.81
C TYR A 57 -10.32 11.00 5.77
N GLY A 58 -9.00 11.08 5.75
CA GLY A 58 -8.26 12.35 5.69
C GLY A 58 -8.38 13.02 4.33
N MET A 59 -8.25 12.27 3.24
CA MET A 59 -8.39 12.81 1.89
C MET A 59 -9.82 13.28 1.59
N GLY A 60 -10.83 12.64 2.18
CA GLY A 60 -12.22 13.09 2.07
C GLY A 60 -12.44 14.49 2.62
N ALA A 61 -11.73 14.89 3.66
CA ALA A 61 -11.76 16.26 4.18
C ALA A 61 -11.11 17.24 3.19
N ILE A 62 -9.99 16.85 2.58
CA ILE A 62 -9.28 17.68 1.59
C ILE A 62 -10.14 17.88 0.32
N VAL A 63 -10.79 16.83 -0.16
CA VAL A 63 -11.70 16.90 -1.32
C VAL A 63 -12.86 17.88 -1.07
N LYS A 64 -13.42 17.89 0.14
CA LYS A 64 -14.48 18.82 0.52
C LYS A 64 -14.01 20.28 0.54
N LEU A 65 -12.77 20.51 0.97
CA LEU A 65 -12.18 21.86 1.04
C LEU A 65 -11.74 22.36 -0.36
N TRP A 66 -11.35 21.45 -1.23
CA TRP A 66 -10.85 21.79 -2.57
C TRP A 66 -11.35 20.77 -3.61
N PRO A 67 -12.56 20.96 -4.16
CA PRO A 67 -13.17 20.02 -5.11
C PRO A 67 -12.31 19.63 -6.33
N PRO A 68 -11.46 20.51 -6.92
CA PRO A 68 -10.57 20.11 -8.01
C PRO A 68 -9.59 19.00 -7.65
N PHE A 69 -9.34 18.78 -6.36
CA PHE A 69 -8.44 17.73 -5.88
C PHE A 69 -8.91 16.31 -6.29
N GLU A 70 -10.22 16.08 -6.35
CA GLU A 70 -10.77 14.81 -6.83
C GLU A 70 -10.33 14.51 -8.28
N TRP A 71 -10.40 15.51 -9.16
CA TRP A 71 -9.95 15.36 -10.54
C TRP A 71 -8.42 15.14 -10.61
N VAL A 72 -7.66 15.90 -9.83
CA VAL A 72 -6.20 15.80 -9.78
C VAL A 72 -5.77 14.41 -9.29
N THR A 73 -6.39 13.88 -8.24
CA THR A 73 -6.07 12.53 -7.73
C THR A 73 -6.48 11.44 -8.71
N ARG A 74 -7.61 11.58 -9.39
CA ARG A 74 -8.07 10.62 -10.39
C ARG A 74 -7.11 10.56 -11.59
N VAL A 75 -6.78 11.69 -12.18
CA VAL A 75 -5.90 11.76 -13.36
C VAL A 75 -4.45 11.46 -12.96
N GLY A 76 -3.97 12.06 -11.87
CA GLY A 76 -2.62 11.82 -11.36
C GLY A 76 -2.40 10.35 -10.97
N GLY A 77 -3.39 9.73 -10.31
CA GLY A 77 -3.36 8.32 -9.97
C GLY A 77 -3.34 7.41 -11.20
N ALA A 78 -4.13 7.73 -12.24
CA ALA A 78 -4.11 6.97 -13.50
C ALA A 78 -2.74 7.06 -14.21
N ILE A 79 -2.15 8.25 -14.28
CA ILE A 79 -0.81 8.45 -14.85
C ILE A 79 0.25 7.71 -14.02
N PHE A 80 0.16 7.78 -12.70
CA PHE A 80 1.07 7.10 -11.78
C PHE A 80 0.99 5.58 -11.97
N LEU A 81 -0.21 4.99 -11.96
CA LEU A 81 -0.40 3.56 -12.18
C LEU A 81 0.13 3.08 -13.53
N PHE A 82 -0.14 3.85 -14.57
CA PHE A 82 0.36 3.52 -15.91
C PHE A 82 1.88 3.54 -15.95
N GLY A 83 2.50 4.60 -15.41
CA GLY A 83 3.96 4.73 -15.34
C GLY A 83 4.60 3.63 -14.48
N PHE A 84 3.99 3.34 -13.33
CA PHE A 84 4.46 2.29 -12.42
C PHE A 84 4.30 0.89 -13.04
N GLY A 85 3.15 0.60 -13.64
CA GLY A 85 2.94 -0.65 -14.37
C GLY A 85 3.97 -0.86 -15.50
N LEU A 86 4.31 0.21 -16.22
CA LEU A 86 5.33 0.16 -17.25
C LEU A 86 6.73 -0.09 -16.68
N MET A 87 7.06 0.49 -15.52
CA MET A 87 8.31 0.20 -14.80
C MET A 87 8.38 -1.25 -14.35
N CYS A 88 7.32 -1.78 -13.73
CA CYS A 88 7.24 -3.19 -13.32
C CYS A 88 7.38 -4.13 -14.53
N PHE A 89 6.69 -3.82 -15.62
CA PHE A 89 6.80 -4.59 -16.87
C PHE A 89 8.22 -4.60 -17.44
N ARG A 90 8.88 -3.43 -17.48
CA ARG A 90 10.28 -3.33 -17.91
C ARG A 90 11.23 -4.11 -17.00
N SER A 91 11.01 -4.08 -15.69
CA SER A 91 11.80 -4.83 -14.71
C SER A 91 11.62 -6.33 -14.88
N ALA A 92 10.40 -6.80 -15.14
CA ALA A 92 10.11 -8.21 -15.42
C ALA A 92 10.82 -8.71 -16.69
N LEU A 93 10.92 -7.86 -17.72
CA LEU A 93 11.63 -8.20 -18.97
C LEU A 93 13.16 -8.28 -18.82
N LYS A 94 13.72 -7.61 -17.80
CA LYS A 94 15.18 -7.55 -17.61
C LYS A 94 15.78 -8.76 -16.90
N ASN A 95 15.01 -9.79 -16.59
CA ASN A 95 15.49 -11.02 -15.92
C ASN A 95 16.40 -10.74 -14.70
N GLN A 96 16.16 -9.66 -14.00
CA GLN A 96 16.87 -9.37 -12.76
C GLN A 96 16.37 -10.38 -11.73
N ALA A 97 17.24 -11.31 -11.35
CA ALA A 97 17.03 -12.12 -10.18
C ALA A 97 16.62 -11.17 -9.05
N LEU A 98 15.53 -11.49 -8.36
CA LEU A 98 15.14 -10.77 -7.16
C LEU A 98 16.39 -10.68 -6.29
N GLY A 99 17.00 -9.52 -6.22
CA GLY A 99 18.16 -9.29 -5.38
C GLY A 99 17.74 -9.43 -3.93
N ILE A 100 17.68 -10.69 -3.46
CA ILE A 100 17.43 -11.04 -2.06
C ILE A 100 18.72 -10.73 -1.26
N GLU A 101 19.48 -9.74 -1.71
CA GLU A 101 20.65 -9.24 -1.02
C GLU A 101 20.22 -8.34 0.12
N GLY A 102 20.50 -8.75 1.33
CA GLY A 102 20.24 -7.99 2.54
C GLY A 102 20.30 -8.88 3.78
N ARG A 103 20.60 -8.27 4.91
CA ARG A 103 20.70 -9.00 6.19
C ARG A 103 19.34 -9.50 6.63
N VAL A 104 19.28 -10.80 6.94
CA VAL A 104 18.17 -11.39 7.69
C VAL A 104 18.27 -10.90 9.14
N VAL A 105 17.17 -10.42 9.68
CA VAL A 105 17.14 -9.92 11.05
C VAL A 105 16.63 -11.04 11.97
N GLU A 106 17.47 -11.47 12.91
CA GLU A 106 17.20 -12.62 13.77
C GLU A 106 16.47 -12.27 15.07
N SER A 107 16.58 -11.01 15.51
CA SER A 107 16.04 -10.55 16.79
C SER A 107 14.78 -9.73 16.60
N PHE A 108 13.86 -9.77 17.58
CA PHE A 108 12.57 -9.09 17.55
C PHE A 108 12.69 -7.58 17.38
N TRP A 109 13.40 -6.89 18.25
CA TRP A 109 13.49 -5.42 18.21
C TRP A 109 14.16 -4.87 16.94
N PRO A 110 15.29 -5.40 16.48
CA PRO A 110 15.83 -5.02 15.19
C PRO A 110 14.87 -5.30 14.02
N ALA A 111 14.13 -6.43 14.03
CA ALA A 111 13.15 -6.72 12.99
C ALA A 111 12.01 -5.68 12.99
N PHE A 112 11.47 -5.35 14.15
CA PHE A 112 10.44 -4.34 14.33
C PHE A 112 10.88 -2.97 13.77
N TRP A 113 12.03 -2.46 14.21
CA TRP A 113 12.52 -1.15 13.75
C TRP A 113 12.92 -1.14 12.29
N THR A 114 13.48 -2.25 11.78
CA THR A 114 13.85 -2.35 10.37
C THR A 114 12.62 -2.28 9.48
N ILE A 115 11.59 -3.09 9.75
CA ILE A 115 10.38 -3.07 8.92
C ILE A 115 9.62 -1.76 9.05
N LEU A 116 9.54 -1.20 10.26
CA LEU A 116 8.94 0.12 10.48
C LEU A 116 9.66 1.20 9.66
N GLY A 117 10.99 1.19 9.68
CA GLY A 117 11.81 2.11 8.87
C GLY A 117 11.62 1.89 7.38
N VAL A 118 11.69 0.65 6.90
CA VAL A 118 11.49 0.31 5.48
C VAL A 118 10.10 0.73 5.00
N THR A 119 9.08 0.65 5.85
CA THR A 119 7.71 1.06 5.52
C THR A 119 7.56 2.58 5.59
N LEU A 120 7.86 3.20 6.72
CA LEU A 120 7.55 4.62 6.95
C LEU A 120 8.56 5.60 6.30
N LEU A 121 9.79 5.18 6.03
CA LEU A 121 10.75 6.00 5.28
C LEU A 121 10.64 5.84 3.77
N ASN A 122 9.78 4.94 3.30
CA ASN A 122 9.53 4.75 1.89
C ASN A 122 8.47 5.74 1.38
N PRO A 123 8.82 6.74 0.57
CA PRO A 123 7.85 7.72 0.08
C PRO A 123 6.75 7.08 -0.81
N HIS A 124 7.05 5.94 -1.42
CA HIS A 124 6.11 5.23 -2.28
C HIS A 124 4.89 4.70 -1.52
N VAL A 125 5.09 4.26 -0.28
CA VAL A 125 3.99 3.79 0.58
C VAL A 125 2.96 4.90 0.82
N TYR A 126 3.40 6.14 1.02
CA TYR A 126 2.50 7.28 1.20
C TYR A 126 1.72 7.62 -0.07
N LEU A 127 2.37 7.50 -1.23
CA LEU A 127 1.70 7.71 -2.51
C LEU A 127 0.63 6.65 -2.75
N ASP A 128 0.92 5.40 -2.47
CA ASP A 128 -0.02 4.30 -2.68
C ASP A 128 -1.19 4.33 -1.68
N THR A 129 -0.91 4.51 -0.40
CA THR A 129 -1.91 4.38 0.65
C THR A 129 -2.66 5.68 0.92
N LEU A 130 -1.96 6.79 1.16
CA LEU A 130 -2.62 8.07 1.46
C LEU A 130 -3.19 8.72 0.21
N VAL A 131 -2.37 8.85 -0.85
CA VAL A 131 -2.80 9.63 -2.02
C VAL A 131 -3.70 8.78 -2.91
N PHE A 132 -3.28 7.59 -3.29
CA PHE A 132 -4.01 6.79 -4.27
C PHE A 132 -5.21 6.08 -3.65
N ILE A 133 -5.02 5.21 -2.67
CA ILE A 133 -6.14 4.51 -2.00
C ILE A 133 -7.02 5.52 -1.27
N GLY A 134 -6.41 6.48 -0.57
CA GLY A 134 -7.15 7.54 0.12
C GLY A 134 -7.97 8.41 -0.83
N GLY A 135 -7.38 8.84 -1.94
CA GLY A 135 -8.06 9.66 -2.95
C GLY A 135 -9.21 8.94 -3.66
N LEU A 136 -9.06 7.64 -3.93
CA LEU A 136 -10.14 6.82 -4.47
C LEU A 136 -11.25 6.57 -3.43
N GLY A 137 -10.85 6.23 -2.20
CA GLY A 137 -11.81 6.02 -1.11
C GLY A 137 -12.63 7.26 -0.79
N ALA A 138 -12.03 8.44 -0.88
CA ALA A 138 -12.69 9.73 -0.66
C ALA A 138 -13.80 10.06 -1.68
N GLN A 139 -13.80 9.41 -2.85
CA GLN A 139 -14.83 9.59 -3.88
C GLN A 139 -16.16 8.90 -3.53
N TYR A 140 -16.12 7.95 -2.60
CA TYR A 140 -17.33 7.29 -2.11
C TYR A 140 -18.02 8.13 -1.04
N GLY A 141 -19.34 8.01 -0.98
CA GLY A 141 -20.12 8.65 0.09
C GLY A 141 -19.75 8.09 1.48
N PRO A 142 -20.08 8.83 2.57
CA PRO A 142 -19.71 8.43 3.93
C PRO A 142 -20.14 7.00 4.33
N GLU A 143 -21.24 6.51 3.75
CA GLU A 143 -21.78 5.16 3.99
C GLU A 143 -20.92 4.07 3.33
N ASP A 144 -20.28 4.39 2.20
CA ASP A 144 -19.50 3.45 1.41
C ASP A 144 -17.98 3.55 1.67
N GLN A 145 -17.49 4.66 2.24
CA GLN A 145 -16.09 4.81 2.62
C GLN A 145 -15.60 3.71 3.56
N LEU A 146 -16.44 3.32 4.53
CA LEU A 146 -16.11 2.22 5.43
C LEU A 146 -15.99 0.89 4.66
N SER A 147 -16.92 0.64 3.74
CA SER A 147 -16.89 -0.57 2.91
C SER A 147 -15.63 -0.64 2.04
N PHE A 148 -15.22 0.49 1.46
CA PHE A 148 -13.99 0.61 0.69
C PHE A 148 -12.74 0.39 1.56
N ALA A 149 -12.67 1.03 2.73
CA ALA A 149 -11.54 0.89 3.65
C ALA A 149 -11.37 -0.55 4.14
N ILE A 150 -12.49 -1.23 4.49
CA ILE A 150 -12.47 -2.65 4.88
C ILE A 150 -11.92 -3.50 3.73
N GLY A 151 -12.37 -3.26 2.50
CA GLY A 151 -11.86 -3.95 1.32
C GLY A 151 -10.36 -3.73 1.13
N ALA A 152 -9.90 -2.49 1.16
CA ALA A 152 -8.50 -2.15 0.98
C ALA A 152 -7.60 -2.77 2.07
N VAL A 153 -7.99 -2.65 3.34
CA VAL A 153 -7.24 -3.23 4.47
C VAL A 153 -7.21 -4.76 4.41
N SER A 154 -8.29 -5.40 3.96
CA SER A 154 -8.32 -6.87 3.85
C SER A 154 -7.40 -7.43 2.75
N ALA A 155 -6.84 -6.59 1.90
CA ALA A 155 -5.83 -6.97 0.90
C ALA A 155 -4.39 -6.95 1.47
N SER A 156 -4.16 -6.21 2.57
CA SER A 156 -2.86 -6.13 3.26
C SER A 156 -2.66 -7.32 4.18
#